data_a6d20afd968054d7a7fc4616abfb348e
#
_entry.id   a6d20afd968054d7a7fc4616abfb348e
#
_cell.length_a   1.000
_cell.length_b   1.000
_cell.length_c   1.000
_cell.angle_alpha   90.00
_cell.angle_beta   90.00
_cell.angle_gamma   90.00
#
_symmetry.space_group_name_H-M   'P 1'
#
loop_
_entity.id
_entity.type
_entity.pdbx_description
1 polymer ?
#
loop_
_entity_poly.entity_id
_entity_poly.type
_entity_poly.pdbx_seq_one_letter_code
_entity_poly.pdbx_strand_id
1 'polypeptide(L)'
;MDDLRILRDFGEELAHEPPATLVRQRQRMLRARPRRRTFGWPMTALVAAVTAAVVAVPTLLIGGWDTVRPLAGERPVKVTDALNVLLVGTDSQAGTPRFRKGARTDTMIVLHLPADRRKVTVVSIPRDSIVEIPRCGSAPARTDMINSAFDRGGLSCAVKTVETLTGIRIDHMIEVEFAGFVQLVDALGGVEVKLERPVDDPKSKLKLPAGRNLLNGETALGYMRLRNYGDGSDIGRIKRQQQLLYAMAKKAKLVLTDPAQLRAFLAEAAKSVRTDEALDLETMAGIASSAQGSSVSFRTIPWRPHPQVPNRIQWRQPEADKLFGTLR
;
A
#
# COMPACT_ATOMS: atom_id res chain seq x y z
N MET A 1 36.64 27.89 -46.33
CA MET A 1 37.35 28.55 -45.20
C MET A 1 36.64 29.85 -44.74
N ASP A 2 35.40 30.06 -45.15
CA ASP A 2 34.69 31.34 -44.87
C ASP A 2 33.72 31.31 -43.67
N ASP A 3 33.37 30.14 -43.21
CA ASP A 3 32.37 30.02 -42.11
C ASP A 3 32.90 30.51 -40.73
N LEU A 4 34.20 30.46 -40.52
CA LEU A 4 34.79 30.95 -39.25
C LEU A 4 34.93 32.48 -39.21
N ARG A 5 34.90 33.17 -40.34
CA ARG A 5 34.88 34.63 -40.40
C ARG A 5 33.50 35.16 -40.05
N ILE A 6 32.45 34.54 -40.57
CA ILE A 6 31.05 34.91 -40.28
C ILE A 6 30.75 34.77 -38.80
N LEU A 7 31.25 33.72 -38.13
CA LEU A 7 31.06 33.53 -36.68
C LEU A 7 31.85 34.53 -35.81
N ARG A 8 32.98 35.02 -36.32
CA ARG A 8 33.80 36.05 -35.66
C ARG A 8 33.14 37.44 -35.76
N ASP A 9 32.62 37.79 -36.96
CA ASP A 9 31.92 39.04 -37.20
C ASP A 9 30.60 39.11 -36.38
N PHE A 10 29.87 38.01 -36.27
CA PHE A 10 28.71 37.90 -35.39
C PHE A 10 29.07 38.05 -33.89
N GLY A 11 30.24 37.59 -33.46
CA GLY A 11 30.73 37.77 -32.08
C GLY A 11 31.08 39.21 -31.74
N GLU A 12 31.61 39.98 -32.69
CA GLU A 12 31.94 41.41 -32.50
C GLU A 12 30.68 42.29 -32.51
N GLU A 13 29.66 41.95 -33.30
CA GLU A 13 28.38 42.68 -33.33
C GLU A 13 27.54 42.45 -32.06
N LEU A 14 27.73 41.36 -31.35
CA LEU A 14 27.09 41.05 -30.05
C LEU A 14 27.82 41.64 -28.84
N ALA A 15 29.02 42.22 -29.02
CA ALA A 15 29.81 42.85 -27.96
C ALA A 15 29.35 44.30 -27.68
N HIS A 16 28.05 44.51 -27.59
CA HIS A 16 27.51 45.76 -27.06
C HIS A 16 27.66 45.79 -25.54
N GLU A 17 28.30 46.83 -25.01
CA GLU A 17 28.31 47.06 -23.56
C GLU A 17 26.87 47.06 -23.05
N PRO A 18 26.55 46.26 -22.04
CA PRO A 18 25.18 46.19 -21.50
C PRO A 18 24.78 47.56 -20.98
N PRO A 19 23.55 47.98 -21.24
CA PRO A 19 23.07 49.30 -20.79
C PRO A 19 23.35 49.51 -19.31
N ALA A 20 23.75 50.72 -18.93
CA ALA A 20 24.14 51.12 -17.55
C ALA A 20 23.10 50.75 -16.48
N THR A 21 21.85 50.52 -16.89
CA THR A 21 20.76 50.03 -16.06
C THR A 21 20.95 48.56 -15.64
N LEU A 22 21.41 47.72 -16.55
CA LEU A 22 21.68 46.29 -16.27
C LEU A 22 22.93 46.10 -15.42
N VAL A 23 23.98 46.92 -15.65
CA VAL A 23 25.18 46.94 -14.82
C VAL A 23 24.85 47.34 -13.38
N ARG A 24 24.00 48.36 -13.20
CA ARG A 24 23.53 48.79 -11.87
C ARG A 24 22.63 47.75 -11.21
N GLN A 25 21.78 47.04 -11.96
CA GLN A 25 20.97 45.93 -11.42
C GLN A 25 21.84 44.76 -10.97
N ARG A 26 22.85 44.37 -11.79
CA ARG A 26 23.80 43.32 -11.41
C ARG A 26 24.59 43.68 -10.16
N GLN A 27 25.07 44.97 -10.05
CA GLN A 27 25.76 45.40 -8.85
C GLN A 27 24.87 45.47 -7.60
N ARG A 28 23.56 45.78 -7.75
CA ARG A 28 22.60 45.71 -6.65
C ARG A 28 22.37 44.26 -6.18
N MET A 29 22.29 43.30 -7.11
CA MET A 29 22.16 41.90 -6.76
C MET A 29 23.42 41.33 -6.10
N LEU A 30 24.61 41.72 -6.55
CA LEU A 30 25.88 41.29 -5.95
C LEU A 30 26.17 41.98 -4.59
N ARG A 31 25.62 43.19 -4.34
CA ARG A 31 25.73 43.88 -3.05
C ARG A 31 24.60 43.53 -2.08
N ALA A 32 23.56 42.84 -2.52
CA ALA A 32 22.57 42.24 -1.63
C ALA A 32 23.24 41.12 -0.84
N ARG A 33 23.88 41.45 0.28
CA ARG A 33 24.25 40.48 1.30
C ARG A 33 22.98 39.65 1.57
N PRO A 34 23.03 38.29 1.50
CA PRO A 34 21.93 37.48 1.93
C PRO A 34 21.68 37.89 3.40
N ARG A 35 20.63 38.62 3.63
CA ARG A 35 20.10 38.81 4.97
C ARG A 35 19.71 37.41 5.39
N ARG A 36 20.56 36.75 6.20
CA ARG A 36 20.23 35.51 6.86
C ARG A 36 18.94 35.74 7.63
N ARG A 37 17.82 35.50 6.97
CA ARG A 37 16.55 35.34 7.63
C ARG A 37 16.71 34.06 8.46
N THR A 38 16.95 34.24 9.73
CA THR A 38 16.79 33.24 10.79
C THR A 38 15.30 32.82 10.90
N PHE A 39 14.72 32.40 9.79
CA PHE A 39 13.31 32.00 9.70
C PHE A 39 13.14 30.48 9.62
N GLY A 40 14.19 29.73 9.96
CA GLY A 40 14.18 28.26 9.90
C GLY A 40 13.96 27.56 11.24
N TRP A 41 14.26 28.22 12.36
CA TRP A 41 14.21 27.52 13.65
C TRP A 41 12.80 27.26 14.20
N PRO A 42 11.80 28.14 14.07
CA PRO A 42 10.48 27.77 14.58
C PRO A 42 9.78 26.70 13.75
N MET A 43 10.03 26.60 12.43
CA MET A 43 9.44 25.55 11.60
C MET A 43 10.12 24.19 11.78
N THR A 44 11.43 24.14 11.95
CA THR A 44 12.14 22.90 12.27
C THR A 44 11.85 22.42 13.68
N ALA A 45 11.70 23.34 14.64
CA ALA A 45 11.25 23.00 15.99
C ALA A 45 9.78 22.54 16.01
N LEU A 46 8.93 23.12 15.17
CA LEU A 46 7.52 22.70 15.06
C LEU A 46 7.41 21.32 14.40
N VAL A 47 8.19 21.04 13.36
CA VAL A 47 8.24 19.70 12.73
C VAL A 47 8.80 18.67 13.72
N ALA A 48 9.87 18.99 14.44
CA ALA A 48 10.43 18.08 15.46
C ALA A 48 9.45 17.88 16.65
N ALA A 49 8.75 18.93 17.09
CA ALA A 49 7.75 18.82 18.15
C ALA A 49 6.49 18.07 17.68
N VAL A 50 6.08 18.24 16.42
CA VAL A 50 4.97 17.48 15.82
C VAL A 50 5.37 16.01 15.62
N THR A 51 6.60 15.74 15.18
CA THR A 51 7.11 14.37 15.06
C THR A 51 7.24 13.70 16.43
N ALA A 52 7.76 14.39 17.44
CA ALA A 52 7.84 13.90 18.82
C ALA A 52 6.45 13.70 19.45
N ALA A 53 5.49 14.58 19.20
CA ALA A 53 4.12 14.42 19.69
C ALA A 53 3.36 13.31 18.98
N VAL A 54 3.62 13.09 17.69
CA VAL A 54 3.05 11.97 16.92
C VAL A 54 3.62 10.63 17.37
N VAL A 55 4.88 10.59 17.82
CA VAL A 55 5.55 9.38 18.30
C VAL A 55 5.29 9.12 19.79
N ALA A 56 5.34 10.14 20.65
CA ALA A 56 5.27 9.97 22.10
C ALA A 56 3.83 9.78 22.64
N VAL A 57 2.81 10.38 22.02
CA VAL A 57 1.42 10.28 22.52
C VAL A 57 0.82 8.89 22.29
N PRO A 58 1.02 8.20 21.13
CA PRO A 58 0.54 6.85 20.95
C PRO A 58 1.21 5.80 21.85
N THR A 59 2.52 5.93 22.11
CA THR A 59 3.24 4.95 22.95
C THR A 59 2.82 4.98 24.43
N LEU A 60 2.28 6.10 24.91
CA LEU A 60 1.80 6.24 26.28
C LEU A 60 0.30 5.88 26.44
N LEU A 61 -0.48 5.91 25.36
CA LEU A 61 -1.93 5.67 25.39
C LEU A 61 -2.34 4.31 24.83
N ILE A 62 -1.46 3.59 24.13
CA ILE A 62 -1.75 2.30 23.51
C ILE A 62 -1.03 1.20 24.28
N GLY A 63 -1.57 0.84 25.43
CA GLY A 63 -1.23 -0.40 26.11
C GLY A 63 -1.75 -1.59 25.28
N GLY A 64 -0.82 -2.37 24.67
CA GLY A 64 -1.13 -3.67 24.13
C GLY A 64 -1.53 -3.69 22.66
N TRP A 65 -0.57 -3.47 21.76
CA TRP A 65 -0.71 -3.96 20.39
C TRP A 65 -0.63 -5.49 20.41
N ASP A 66 -1.67 -6.12 19.88
CA ASP A 66 -1.63 -7.57 19.62
C ASP A 66 -0.67 -7.82 18.46
N THR A 67 0.62 -7.94 18.78
CA THR A 67 1.66 -8.17 17.78
C THR A 67 1.67 -9.63 17.35
N VAL A 68 1.93 -9.87 16.08
CA VAL A 68 2.02 -11.21 15.49
C VAL A 68 3.48 -11.51 15.17
N ARG A 69 3.96 -12.69 15.59
CA ARG A 69 5.32 -13.14 15.28
C ARG A 69 5.31 -14.11 14.11
N PRO A 70 6.29 -14.02 13.19
CA PRO A 70 6.48 -15.03 12.17
C PRO A 70 6.72 -16.41 12.80
N LEU A 71 6.24 -17.48 12.13
CA LEU A 71 6.56 -18.84 12.56
C LEU A 71 8.06 -19.10 12.44
N ALA A 72 8.61 -19.84 13.41
CA ALA A 72 9.99 -20.32 13.34
C ALA A 72 10.19 -21.23 12.13
N GLY A 73 11.37 -21.16 11.51
CA GLY A 73 11.77 -21.96 10.36
C GLY A 73 12.65 -21.17 9.38
N GLU A 74 13.16 -21.87 8.38
CA GLU A 74 13.89 -21.21 7.29
C GLU A 74 12.97 -20.26 6.52
N ARG A 75 13.46 -19.05 6.35
CA ARG A 75 12.78 -17.99 5.58
C ARG A 75 13.65 -17.58 4.40
N PRO A 76 13.08 -17.12 3.30
CA PRO A 76 13.87 -16.63 2.17
C PRO A 76 14.88 -15.56 2.62
N VAL A 77 16.08 -15.61 2.04
CA VAL A 77 17.13 -14.63 2.33
C VAL A 77 16.74 -13.28 1.73
N LYS A 78 16.91 -12.22 2.48
CA LYS A 78 16.75 -10.86 1.97
C LYS A 78 17.96 -10.48 1.12
N VAL A 79 17.74 -10.22 -0.16
CA VAL A 79 18.81 -9.96 -1.13
C VAL A 79 19.00 -8.47 -1.40
N THR A 80 17.96 -7.66 -1.17
CA THR A 80 17.96 -6.23 -1.46
C THR A 80 17.33 -5.44 -0.31
N ASP A 81 17.43 -4.11 -0.34
CA ASP A 81 16.73 -3.20 0.57
C ASP A 81 15.26 -2.96 0.19
N ALA A 82 14.72 -3.76 -0.73
CA ALA A 82 13.30 -3.78 -1.01
C ALA A 82 12.52 -4.23 0.23
N LEU A 83 11.28 -3.76 0.35
CA LEU A 83 10.37 -4.18 1.42
C LEU A 83 9.17 -4.88 0.81
N ASN A 84 8.85 -6.04 1.35
CA ASN A 84 7.64 -6.80 1.00
C ASN A 84 6.73 -6.87 2.22
N VAL A 85 5.53 -6.34 2.09
CA VAL A 85 4.52 -6.33 3.15
C VAL A 85 3.36 -7.20 2.72
N LEU A 86 3.03 -8.23 3.50
CA LEU A 86 1.82 -9.03 3.28
C LEU A 86 0.64 -8.39 4.00
N LEU A 87 -0.35 -7.94 3.23
CA LEU A 87 -1.61 -7.44 3.74
C LEU A 87 -2.69 -8.51 3.58
N VAL A 88 -3.40 -8.80 4.68
CA VAL A 88 -4.48 -9.79 4.74
C VAL A 88 -5.74 -9.11 5.25
N GLY A 89 -6.81 -9.21 4.47
CA GLY A 89 -8.15 -8.75 4.89
C GLY A 89 -8.96 -9.92 5.43
N THR A 90 -9.51 -9.79 6.64
CA THR A 90 -10.24 -10.86 7.34
C THR A 90 -11.67 -10.45 7.67
N ASP A 91 -12.57 -11.44 7.72
CA ASP A 91 -13.95 -11.28 8.17
C ASP A 91 -14.12 -11.53 9.67
N SER A 92 -13.02 -11.57 10.42
CA SER A 92 -13.06 -11.64 11.88
C SER A 92 -13.80 -10.41 12.44
N GLN A 93 -14.63 -10.64 13.46
CA GLN A 93 -15.30 -9.56 14.19
C GLN A 93 -14.49 -9.23 15.44
N ALA A 94 -14.22 -7.95 15.66
CA ALA A 94 -13.58 -7.47 16.87
C ALA A 94 -14.27 -8.03 18.13
N GLY A 95 -13.50 -8.61 19.06
CA GLY A 95 -14.02 -9.20 20.30
C GLY A 95 -14.51 -10.65 20.21
N THR A 96 -14.48 -11.29 19.02
CA THR A 96 -14.72 -12.74 18.93
C THR A 96 -13.42 -13.51 19.13
N PRO A 97 -13.45 -14.76 19.70
CA PRO A 97 -12.25 -15.58 19.83
C PRO A 97 -11.55 -15.71 18.48
N ARG A 98 -10.24 -15.42 18.42
CA ARG A 98 -9.39 -15.30 17.23
C ARG A 98 -9.40 -16.51 16.30
N PHE A 99 -9.85 -17.64 16.77
CA PHE A 99 -9.90 -18.93 16.06
C PHE A 99 -11.34 -19.47 16.00
N ARG A 100 -12.28 -18.64 15.55
CA ARG A 100 -13.52 -19.24 15.08
C ARG A 100 -13.18 -20.09 13.86
N LYS A 101 -13.43 -21.40 13.93
CA LYS A 101 -13.41 -22.27 12.73
C LYS A 101 -14.18 -21.55 11.62
N GLY A 102 -13.47 -21.11 10.56
CA GLY A 102 -14.09 -20.46 9.41
C GLY A 102 -13.80 -18.98 9.23
N ALA A 103 -12.92 -18.33 10.02
CA ALA A 103 -12.43 -16.99 9.70
C ALA A 103 -11.65 -17.07 8.36
N ARG A 104 -12.20 -16.49 7.30
CA ARG A 104 -11.62 -16.59 5.96
C ARG A 104 -10.97 -15.27 5.59
N THR A 105 -9.81 -15.36 4.96
CA THR A 105 -9.23 -14.22 4.31
C THR A 105 -9.91 -14.02 2.96
N ASP A 106 -10.54 -12.88 2.78
CA ASP A 106 -11.17 -12.50 1.51
C ASP A 106 -10.21 -11.72 0.59
N THR A 107 -9.14 -11.20 1.17
CA THR A 107 -8.12 -10.39 0.46
C THR A 107 -6.73 -10.79 0.94
N MET A 108 -5.84 -11.07 0.01
CA MET A 108 -4.43 -11.33 0.27
C MET A 108 -3.59 -10.60 -0.77
N ILE A 109 -2.69 -9.73 -0.33
CA ILE A 109 -1.93 -8.82 -1.18
C ILE A 109 -0.50 -8.74 -0.70
N VAL A 110 0.46 -8.82 -1.62
CA VAL A 110 1.85 -8.45 -1.36
C VAL A 110 2.09 -7.04 -1.90
N LEU A 111 2.49 -6.15 -1.02
CA LEU A 111 2.99 -4.82 -1.36
C LEU A 111 4.50 -4.90 -1.47
N HIS A 112 5.03 -4.67 -2.67
CA HIS A 112 6.47 -4.62 -2.92
C HIS A 112 6.90 -3.17 -3.11
N LEU A 113 7.81 -2.72 -2.26
CA LEU A 113 8.47 -1.42 -2.35
C LEU A 113 9.93 -1.68 -2.73
N PRO A 114 10.35 -1.42 -3.97
CA PRO A 114 11.73 -1.61 -4.39
C PRO A 114 12.67 -0.68 -3.62
N ALA A 115 13.95 -0.99 -3.57
CA ALA A 115 14.95 -0.22 -2.84
C ALA A 115 14.97 1.27 -3.24
N ASP A 116 14.74 1.57 -4.51
CA ASP A 116 14.68 2.95 -5.03
C ASP A 116 13.36 3.69 -4.77
N ARG A 117 12.35 3.00 -4.20
CA ARG A 117 11.02 3.55 -3.87
C ARG A 117 10.27 4.21 -5.04
N ARG A 118 10.68 4.01 -6.29
CA ARG A 118 10.08 4.69 -7.44
C ARG A 118 8.75 4.12 -7.88
N LYS A 119 8.56 2.81 -7.72
CA LYS A 119 7.37 2.11 -8.19
C LYS A 119 6.91 1.04 -7.22
N VAL A 120 5.89 1.34 -6.45
CA VAL A 120 5.24 0.34 -5.59
C VAL A 120 4.45 -0.65 -6.45
N THR A 121 4.69 -1.94 -6.26
CA THR A 121 3.93 -3.00 -6.93
C THR A 121 3.00 -3.68 -5.94
N VAL A 122 1.71 -3.70 -6.27
CA VAL A 122 0.65 -4.32 -5.48
C VAL A 122 0.25 -5.62 -6.17
N VAL A 123 0.57 -6.76 -5.56
CA VAL A 123 0.30 -8.08 -6.14
C VAL A 123 -0.84 -8.75 -5.38
N SER A 124 -1.99 -8.89 -6.04
CA SER A 124 -3.13 -9.62 -5.49
C SER A 124 -2.93 -11.13 -5.66
N ILE A 125 -3.09 -11.86 -4.56
CA ILE A 125 -3.07 -13.32 -4.52
C ILE A 125 -4.53 -13.79 -4.50
N PRO A 126 -5.01 -14.50 -5.55
CA PRO A 126 -6.37 -14.99 -5.57
C PRO A 126 -6.57 -16.04 -4.46
N ARG A 127 -7.56 -15.79 -3.60
CA ARG A 127 -7.82 -16.60 -2.38
C ARG A 127 -8.19 -18.05 -2.67
N ASP A 128 -8.81 -18.31 -3.84
CA ASP A 128 -9.28 -19.64 -4.28
C ASP A 128 -8.18 -20.43 -5.01
N SER A 129 -6.90 -20.00 -4.93
CA SER A 129 -5.74 -20.71 -5.45
C SER A 129 -5.53 -22.00 -4.66
N ILE A 130 -5.54 -23.16 -5.34
CA ILE A 130 -5.12 -24.43 -4.75
C ILE A 130 -3.60 -24.46 -4.72
N VAL A 131 -3.05 -24.60 -3.53
CA VAL A 131 -1.61 -24.55 -3.26
C VAL A 131 -1.21 -25.55 -2.17
N GLU A 132 0.07 -25.84 -2.09
CA GLU A 132 0.63 -26.57 -0.95
C GLU A 132 0.87 -25.61 0.22
N ILE A 133 0.13 -25.79 1.29
CA ILE A 133 0.29 -25.06 2.55
C ILE A 133 1.28 -25.82 3.40
N PRO A 134 2.43 -25.24 3.79
CA PRO A 134 3.42 -25.92 4.61
C PRO A 134 2.90 -26.21 6.02
N ARG A 135 3.64 -27.02 6.77
CA ARG A 135 3.36 -27.22 8.21
C ARG A 135 3.40 -25.87 8.94
N CYS A 136 2.36 -25.55 9.69
CA CYS A 136 2.21 -24.33 10.46
C CYS A 136 1.96 -24.67 11.94
N GLY A 137 3.02 -24.63 12.75
CA GLY A 137 2.93 -25.06 14.14
C GLY A 137 2.49 -26.52 14.27
N SER A 138 1.38 -26.79 14.93
CA SER A 138 0.77 -28.11 15.07
C SER A 138 0.00 -28.57 13.83
N ALA A 139 -0.42 -27.66 12.94
CA ALA A 139 -1.16 -28.01 11.72
C ALA A 139 -0.24 -28.65 10.67
N PRO A 140 -0.54 -29.87 10.17
CA PRO A 140 0.27 -30.54 9.16
C PRO A 140 0.22 -29.81 7.81
N ALA A 141 1.23 -30.07 6.97
CA ALA A 141 1.22 -29.64 5.58
C ALA A 141 0.01 -30.26 4.84
N ARG A 142 -0.55 -29.49 3.89
CA ARG A 142 -1.73 -29.91 3.13
C ARG A 142 -1.88 -29.13 1.81
N THR A 143 -2.53 -29.72 0.86
CA THR A 143 -2.99 -29.04 -0.35
C THR A 143 -4.41 -28.50 -0.12
N ASP A 144 -4.60 -27.20 -0.22
CA ASP A 144 -5.89 -26.53 0.02
C ASP A 144 -5.91 -25.14 -0.64
N MET A 145 -7.03 -24.44 -0.54
CA MET A 145 -7.09 -23.01 -0.93
C MET A 145 -6.14 -22.18 -0.08
N ILE A 146 -5.42 -21.27 -0.69
CA ILE A 146 -4.41 -20.44 0.02
C ILE A 146 -4.99 -19.67 1.20
N ASN A 147 -6.26 -19.21 1.12
CA ASN A 147 -6.92 -18.53 2.22
C ASN A 147 -7.12 -19.38 3.47
N SER A 148 -7.11 -20.72 3.34
CA SER A 148 -7.20 -21.63 4.48
C SER A 148 -5.91 -21.68 5.31
N ALA A 149 -4.81 -21.13 4.83
CA ALA A 149 -3.60 -20.99 5.61
C ALA A 149 -3.84 -20.09 6.84
N PHE A 150 -4.61 -19.02 6.65
CA PHE A 150 -4.97 -18.12 7.74
C PHE A 150 -5.94 -18.78 8.74
N ASP A 151 -6.96 -19.48 8.25
CA ASP A 151 -8.00 -20.12 9.08
C ASP A 151 -7.42 -21.06 10.15
N ARG A 152 -6.34 -21.77 9.83
CA ARG A 152 -5.74 -22.77 10.73
C ARG A 152 -4.48 -22.36 11.46
N GLY A 153 -3.78 -21.35 10.98
CA GLY A 153 -2.51 -20.92 11.54
C GLY A 153 -2.31 -19.41 11.60
N GLY A 154 -3.38 -18.65 11.38
CA GLY A 154 -3.36 -17.19 11.45
C GLY A 154 -2.45 -16.54 10.42
N LEU A 155 -2.14 -15.28 10.67
CA LEU A 155 -1.31 -14.46 9.79
C LEU A 155 0.09 -15.06 9.57
N SER A 156 0.68 -15.64 10.63
CA SER A 156 2.01 -16.27 10.54
C SER A 156 2.06 -17.44 9.57
N CYS A 157 0.99 -18.26 9.49
CA CYS A 157 0.90 -19.35 8.53
C CYS A 157 0.67 -18.82 7.10
N ALA A 158 -0.11 -17.77 6.93
CA ALA A 158 -0.28 -17.10 5.65
C ALA A 158 1.06 -16.57 5.12
N VAL A 159 1.86 -15.89 5.96
CA VAL A 159 3.23 -15.43 5.63
C VAL A 159 4.09 -16.61 5.20
N LYS A 160 4.21 -17.65 6.05
CA LYS A 160 5.03 -18.83 5.74
C LYS A 160 4.61 -19.46 4.41
N THR A 161 3.31 -19.58 4.16
CA THR A 161 2.78 -20.12 2.90
C THR A 161 3.20 -19.29 1.70
N VAL A 162 3.03 -17.96 1.77
CA VAL A 162 3.45 -17.05 0.69
C VAL A 162 4.96 -17.13 0.47
N GLU A 163 5.77 -17.06 1.52
CA GLU A 163 7.23 -17.17 1.42
C GLU A 163 7.68 -18.49 0.78
N THR A 164 7.09 -19.61 1.23
CA THR A 164 7.42 -20.96 0.69
C THR A 164 7.09 -21.08 -0.79
N LEU A 165 5.92 -20.57 -1.20
CA LEU A 165 5.45 -20.70 -2.59
C LEU A 165 6.14 -19.74 -3.56
N THR A 166 6.60 -18.59 -3.09
CA THR A 166 7.07 -17.51 -3.97
C THR A 166 8.58 -17.27 -3.88
N GLY A 167 9.21 -17.76 -2.80
CA GLY A 167 10.59 -17.45 -2.47
C GLY A 167 10.84 -15.96 -2.16
N ILE A 168 9.77 -15.18 -1.92
CA ILE A 168 9.84 -13.77 -1.54
C ILE A 168 9.93 -13.68 -0.03
N ARG A 169 10.90 -12.96 0.50
CA ARG A 169 10.94 -12.60 1.91
C ARG A 169 9.85 -11.59 2.22
N ILE A 170 8.97 -11.89 3.19
CA ILE A 170 7.98 -10.94 3.71
C ILE A 170 8.59 -10.22 4.92
N ASP A 171 8.87 -8.94 4.79
CA ASP A 171 9.50 -8.15 5.86
C ASP A 171 8.48 -7.79 6.94
N HIS A 172 7.28 -7.39 6.55
CA HIS A 172 6.20 -7.00 7.45
C HIS A 172 4.87 -7.65 7.07
N MET A 173 3.97 -7.73 8.04
CA MET A 173 2.64 -8.27 7.84
C MET A 173 1.58 -7.38 8.49
N ILE A 174 0.45 -7.22 7.78
CA ILE A 174 -0.68 -6.40 8.22
C ILE A 174 -1.95 -7.22 8.07
N GLU A 175 -2.72 -7.33 9.16
CA GLU A 175 -4.08 -7.83 9.15
C GLU A 175 -5.05 -6.67 9.31
N VAL A 176 -6.04 -6.61 8.43
CA VAL A 176 -7.13 -5.63 8.48
C VAL A 176 -8.45 -6.36 8.62
N GLU A 177 -9.11 -6.21 9.75
CA GLU A 177 -10.46 -6.72 9.97
C GLU A 177 -11.50 -5.84 9.24
N PHE A 178 -12.67 -6.38 8.94
CA PHE A 178 -13.71 -5.62 8.24
C PHE A 178 -14.13 -4.35 9.00
N ALA A 179 -14.26 -4.43 10.33
CA ALA A 179 -14.57 -3.25 11.14
C ALA A 179 -13.47 -2.19 11.03
N GLY A 180 -12.20 -2.60 11.09
CA GLY A 180 -11.06 -1.72 10.92
C GLY A 180 -11.00 -1.10 9.50
N PHE A 181 -11.33 -1.89 8.48
CA PHE A 181 -11.42 -1.37 7.13
C PHE A 181 -12.47 -0.25 6.99
N VAL A 182 -13.65 -0.43 7.59
CA VAL A 182 -14.71 0.60 7.62
C VAL A 182 -14.18 1.88 8.24
N GLN A 183 -13.56 1.78 9.40
CA GLN A 183 -13.00 2.93 10.13
C GLN A 183 -11.88 3.63 9.33
N LEU A 184 -11.01 2.88 8.64
CA LEU A 184 -9.96 3.45 7.78
C LEU A 184 -10.54 4.25 6.61
N VAL A 185 -11.59 3.75 5.95
CA VAL A 185 -12.24 4.47 4.86
C VAL A 185 -12.93 5.73 5.37
N ASP A 186 -13.59 5.67 6.51
CA ASP A 186 -14.27 6.82 7.12
C ASP A 186 -13.25 7.89 7.58
N ALA A 187 -12.12 7.47 8.15
CA ALA A 187 -11.02 8.37 8.52
C ALA A 187 -10.38 9.07 7.31
N LEU A 188 -10.43 8.47 6.13
CA LEU A 188 -10.04 9.11 4.87
C LEU A 188 -11.10 10.13 4.37
N GLY A 189 -12.27 10.20 4.99
CA GLY A 189 -13.40 10.98 4.50
C GLY A 189 -14.09 10.37 3.30
N GLY A 190 -14.07 9.04 3.21
CA GLY A 190 -14.64 8.26 2.11
C GLY A 190 -13.75 8.17 0.87
N VAL A 191 -14.12 7.30 -0.07
CA VAL A 191 -13.39 7.03 -1.30
C VAL A 191 -14.31 7.09 -2.52
N GLU A 192 -13.85 7.71 -3.60
CA GLU A 192 -14.62 7.82 -4.84
C GLU A 192 -14.33 6.62 -5.75
N VAL A 193 -15.39 5.94 -6.19
CA VAL A 193 -15.35 4.92 -7.24
C VAL A 193 -16.29 5.26 -8.38
N LYS A 194 -15.98 4.78 -9.58
CA LYS A 194 -16.86 4.91 -10.75
C LYS A 194 -17.46 3.57 -11.10
N LEU A 195 -18.79 3.51 -11.17
CA LEU A 195 -19.57 2.36 -11.61
C LEU A 195 -20.00 2.54 -13.05
N GLU A 196 -19.85 1.51 -13.89
CA GLU A 196 -20.31 1.53 -15.29
C GLU A 196 -21.83 1.35 -15.38
N ARG A 197 -22.43 0.65 -14.43
CA ARG A 197 -23.86 0.39 -14.32
C ARG A 197 -24.30 0.44 -12.86
N PRO A 198 -25.61 0.63 -12.57
CA PRO A 198 -26.08 0.64 -11.20
C PRO A 198 -25.88 -0.73 -10.54
N VAL A 199 -25.76 -0.72 -9.23
CA VAL A 199 -25.67 -1.90 -8.35
C VAL A 199 -26.89 -1.92 -7.44
N ASP A 200 -27.54 -3.07 -7.36
CA ASP A 200 -28.51 -3.41 -6.32
C ASP A 200 -28.25 -4.86 -5.92
N ASP A 201 -27.47 -5.06 -4.85
CA ASP A 201 -27.09 -6.39 -4.36
C ASP A 201 -27.40 -6.53 -2.87
N PRO A 202 -28.53 -7.21 -2.55
CA PRO A 202 -28.94 -7.44 -1.16
C PRO A 202 -27.91 -8.21 -0.33
N LYS A 203 -27.09 -9.08 -0.98
CA LYS A 203 -26.09 -9.89 -0.25
C LYS A 203 -24.93 -9.05 0.28
N SER A 204 -24.50 -8.05 -0.45
CA SER A 204 -23.49 -7.08 -0.03
C SER A 204 -24.10 -5.84 0.63
N LYS A 205 -25.44 -5.76 0.70
CA LYS A 205 -26.21 -4.60 1.17
C LYS A 205 -25.83 -3.30 0.45
N LEU A 206 -25.53 -3.39 -0.85
CA LEU A 206 -25.04 -2.27 -1.64
C LEU A 206 -26.07 -1.87 -2.69
N LYS A 207 -26.47 -0.60 -2.65
CA LYS A 207 -27.31 0.02 -3.67
C LYS A 207 -26.68 1.35 -4.08
N LEU A 208 -26.22 1.42 -5.34
CA LEU A 208 -25.50 2.58 -5.86
C LEU A 208 -25.91 2.84 -7.31
N PRO A 209 -26.05 4.11 -7.74
CA PRO A 209 -26.28 4.46 -9.15
C PRO A 209 -25.01 4.24 -9.99
N ALA A 210 -25.18 4.21 -11.31
CA ALA A 210 -24.08 4.31 -12.24
C ALA A 210 -23.37 5.68 -12.11
N GLY A 211 -22.10 5.75 -12.51
CA GLY A 211 -21.31 6.98 -12.44
C GLY A 211 -20.41 7.05 -11.20
N ARG A 212 -20.05 8.26 -10.80
CA ARG A 212 -19.17 8.50 -9.65
C ARG A 212 -19.95 8.39 -8.35
N ASN A 213 -19.41 7.64 -7.41
CA ASN A 213 -20.01 7.41 -6.09
C ASN A 213 -18.93 7.64 -5.02
N LEU A 214 -19.24 8.48 -4.03
CA LEU A 214 -18.43 8.61 -2.83
C LEU A 214 -18.91 7.54 -1.83
N LEU A 215 -18.03 6.60 -1.51
CA LEU A 215 -18.29 5.50 -0.60
C LEU A 215 -17.78 5.85 0.80
N ASN A 216 -18.61 5.71 1.83
CA ASN A 216 -18.18 5.61 3.22
C ASN A 216 -17.68 4.20 3.53
N GLY A 217 -17.23 3.94 4.75
CA GLY A 217 -16.67 2.66 5.13
C GLY A 217 -17.59 1.47 4.89
N GLU A 218 -18.86 1.56 5.28
CA GLU A 218 -19.84 0.49 5.10
C GLU A 218 -20.11 0.20 3.62
N THR A 219 -20.33 1.24 2.82
CA THR A 219 -20.58 1.08 1.38
C THR A 219 -19.33 0.61 0.63
N ALA A 220 -18.14 1.01 1.07
CA ALA A 220 -16.86 0.52 0.55
C ALA A 220 -16.65 -0.97 0.87
N LEU A 221 -16.99 -1.41 2.09
CA LEU A 221 -16.99 -2.82 2.46
C LEU A 221 -17.99 -3.63 1.61
N GLY A 222 -19.21 -3.11 1.42
CA GLY A 222 -20.19 -3.70 0.52
C GLY A 222 -19.65 -3.84 -0.91
N TYR A 223 -18.99 -2.81 -1.41
CA TYR A 223 -18.35 -2.82 -2.74
C TYR A 223 -17.23 -3.87 -2.86
N MET A 224 -16.39 -4.04 -1.83
CA MET A 224 -15.37 -5.10 -1.80
C MET A 224 -15.96 -6.51 -1.82
N ARG A 225 -17.14 -6.69 -1.21
CA ARG A 225 -17.83 -7.99 -1.08
C ARG A 225 -18.75 -8.30 -2.25
N LEU A 226 -19.02 -7.35 -3.13
CA LEU A 226 -19.92 -7.46 -4.26
C LEU A 226 -19.52 -8.63 -5.18
N ARG A 227 -20.45 -9.56 -5.40
CA ARG A 227 -20.22 -10.75 -6.25
C ARG A 227 -20.96 -10.67 -7.59
N ASN A 228 -22.15 -10.11 -7.60
CA ASN A 228 -23.07 -10.10 -8.77
C ASN A 228 -22.87 -8.87 -9.66
N TYR A 229 -21.62 -8.39 -9.80
CA TYR A 229 -21.29 -7.24 -10.65
C TYR A 229 -20.11 -7.57 -11.56
N GLY A 230 -20.21 -7.21 -12.84
CA GLY A 230 -19.24 -7.61 -13.87
C GLY A 230 -19.52 -9.03 -14.34
N ASP A 231 -18.47 -9.83 -14.43
CA ASP A 231 -18.52 -11.24 -14.86
C ASP A 231 -18.88 -12.23 -13.72
N GLY A 232 -19.08 -11.72 -12.51
CA GLY A 232 -19.36 -12.53 -11.32
C GLY A 232 -18.20 -13.39 -10.82
N SER A 233 -17.05 -13.34 -11.49
CA SER A 233 -15.86 -14.12 -11.14
C SER A 233 -15.13 -13.57 -9.92
N ASP A 234 -14.31 -14.41 -9.28
CA ASP A 234 -13.39 -13.98 -8.22
C ASP A 234 -12.35 -12.97 -8.76
N ILE A 235 -11.97 -13.09 -10.02
CA ILE A 235 -11.05 -12.16 -10.68
C ILE A 235 -11.70 -10.78 -10.89
N GLY A 236 -12.98 -10.74 -11.27
CA GLY A 236 -13.76 -9.51 -11.31
C GLY A 236 -13.81 -8.81 -9.94
N ARG A 237 -13.91 -9.61 -8.86
CA ARG A 237 -13.82 -9.08 -7.50
C ARG A 237 -12.43 -8.51 -7.19
N ILE A 238 -11.35 -9.20 -7.54
CA ILE A 238 -9.98 -8.69 -7.36
C ILE A 238 -9.78 -7.35 -8.08
N LYS A 239 -10.27 -7.20 -9.31
CA LYS A 239 -10.21 -5.93 -10.05
C LYS A 239 -10.92 -4.80 -9.30
N ARG A 240 -12.10 -5.05 -8.74
CA ARG A 240 -12.83 -4.06 -7.92
C ARG A 240 -12.09 -3.71 -6.63
N GLN A 241 -11.51 -4.70 -5.95
CA GLN A 241 -10.67 -4.48 -4.79
C GLN A 241 -9.45 -3.60 -5.13
N GLN A 242 -8.79 -3.86 -6.27
CA GLN A 242 -7.69 -3.04 -6.76
C GLN A 242 -8.12 -1.60 -7.07
N GLN A 243 -9.29 -1.41 -7.70
CA GLN A 243 -9.85 -0.08 -7.95
C GLN A 243 -10.10 0.70 -6.66
N LEU A 244 -10.68 0.03 -5.65
CA LEU A 244 -10.93 0.64 -4.35
C LEU A 244 -9.62 0.98 -3.62
N LEU A 245 -8.65 0.08 -3.60
CA LEU A 245 -7.33 0.32 -3.01
C LEU A 245 -6.59 1.48 -3.71
N TYR A 246 -6.71 1.57 -5.04
CA TYR A 246 -6.17 2.71 -5.79
C TYR A 246 -6.85 4.03 -5.38
N ALA A 247 -8.17 4.03 -5.23
CA ALA A 247 -8.92 5.20 -4.77
C ALA A 247 -8.52 5.60 -3.34
N MET A 248 -8.36 4.62 -2.43
CA MET A 248 -7.86 4.84 -1.08
C MET A 248 -6.45 5.43 -1.08
N ALA A 249 -5.52 4.87 -1.87
CA ALA A 249 -4.15 5.37 -1.99
C ALA A 249 -4.12 6.80 -2.54
N LYS A 250 -4.96 7.12 -3.52
CA LYS A 250 -5.11 8.49 -4.04
C LYS A 250 -5.62 9.44 -2.97
N LYS A 251 -6.62 9.03 -2.20
CA LYS A 251 -7.18 9.84 -1.10
C LYS A 251 -6.18 10.02 0.02
N ALA A 252 -5.46 8.96 0.41
CA ALA A 252 -4.42 9.00 1.44
C ALA A 252 -3.31 10.00 1.10
N LYS A 253 -2.90 10.12 -0.17
CA LYS A 253 -1.92 11.14 -0.59
C LYS A 253 -2.38 12.57 -0.26
N LEU A 254 -3.68 12.85 -0.32
CA LEU A 254 -4.22 14.16 0.04
C LEU A 254 -4.25 14.35 1.56
N VAL A 255 -4.60 13.29 2.30
CA VAL A 255 -4.62 13.32 3.78
C VAL A 255 -3.22 13.52 4.35
N LEU A 256 -2.18 12.94 3.75
CA LEU A 256 -0.79 13.07 4.17
C LEU A 256 -0.24 14.51 4.03
N THR A 257 -0.91 15.39 3.31
CA THR A 257 -0.53 16.81 3.19
C THR A 257 -1.08 17.70 4.32
N ASP A 258 -2.13 17.23 5.01
CA ASP A 258 -2.72 17.94 6.16
C ASP A 258 -2.30 17.24 7.48
N PRO A 259 -1.52 17.90 8.35
CA PRO A 259 -1.04 17.29 9.59
C PRO A 259 -2.13 16.88 10.58
N ALA A 260 -3.30 17.56 10.57
CA ALA A 260 -4.40 17.22 11.46
C ALA A 260 -5.13 15.94 10.96
N GLN A 261 -5.43 15.89 9.67
CA GLN A 261 -6.04 14.72 9.03
C GLN A 261 -5.11 13.51 9.09
N LEU A 262 -3.80 13.71 8.86
CA LEU A 262 -2.81 12.65 9.00
C LEU A 262 -2.82 12.04 10.40
N ARG A 263 -2.81 12.88 11.45
CA ARG A 263 -2.86 12.38 12.84
C ARG A 263 -4.13 11.59 13.13
N ALA A 264 -5.28 12.09 12.70
CA ALA A 264 -6.55 11.40 12.88
C ALA A 264 -6.56 10.05 12.15
N PHE A 265 -6.07 10.02 10.90
CA PHE A 265 -5.95 8.79 10.13
C PHE A 265 -4.99 7.79 10.76
N LEU A 266 -3.81 8.21 11.19
CA LEU A 266 -2.83 7.32 11.82
C LEU A 266 -3.33 6.77 13.17
N ALA A 267 -4.02 7.58 13.96
CA ALA A 267 -4.63 7.14 15.22
C ALA A 267 -5.70 6.07 14.98
N GLU A 268 -6.48 6.21 13.92
CA GLU A 268 -7.49 5.22 13.55
C GLU A 268 -6.87 3.97 12.91
N ALA A 269 -5.88 4.14 12.04
CA ALA A 269 -5.14 3.03 11.45
C ALA A 269 -4.51 2.15 12.53
N ALA A 270 -3.92 2.76 13.56
CA ALA A 270 -3.31 2.06 14.68
C ALA A 270 -4.30 1.13 15.43
N LYS A 271 -5.58 1.51 15.52
CA LYS A 271 -6.63 0.69 16.15
C LYS A 271 -7.22 -0.35 15.21
N SER A 272 -7.15 -0.08 13.93
CA SER A 272 -7.89 -0.80 12.88
C SER A 272 -7.09 -1.92 12.22
N VAL A 273 -5.76 -1.98 12.47
CA VAL A 273 -4.88 -2.98 11.89
C VAL A 273 -4.10 -3.73 12.97
N ARG A 274 -3.70 -4.95 12.66
CA ARG A 274 -2.76 -5.74 13.46
C ARG A 274 -1.50 -5.94 12.62
N THR A 275 -0.34 -5.75 13.26
CA THR A 275 0.96 -5.78 12.57
C THR A 275 1.93 -6.73 13.28
N ASP A 276 3.08 -6.98 12.67
CA ASP A 276 4.21 -7.56 13.38
C ASP A 276 4.87 -6.54 14.32
N GLU A 277 5.71 -7.05 15.24
CA GLU A 277 6.38 -6.24 16.25
C GLU A 277 7.32 -5.17 15.67
N ALA A 278 7.87 -5.40 14.47
CA ALA A 278 8.81 -4.50 13.83
C ALA A 278 8.11 -3.41 12.97
N LEU A 279 6.81 -3.58 12.69
CA LEU A 279 6.02 -2.60 11.96
C LEU A 279 5.28 -1.69 12.95
N ASP A 280 6.03 -0.89 13.66
CA ASP A 280 5.48 0.15 14.51
C ASP A 280 5.02 1.39 13.72
N LEU A 281 4.45 2.36 14.41
CA LEU A 281 3.92 3.57 13.77
C LEU A 281 5.01 4.40 13.09
N GLU A 282 6.22 4.44 13.65
CA GLU A 282 7.36 5.16 13.08
C GLU A 282 7.82 4.50 11.78
N THR A 283 7.95 3.18 11.78
CA THR A 283 8.27 2.37 10.58
C THR A 283 7.20 2.55 9.51
N MET A 284 5.90 2.51 9.88
CA MET A 284 4.81 2.75 8.93
C MET A 284 4.86 4.16 8.34
N ALA A 285 5.10 5.17 9.16
CA ALA A 285 5.24 6.56 8.70
C ALA A 285 6.48 6.73 7.80
N GLY A 286 7.60 6.09 8.13
CA GLY A 286 8.81 6.04 7.32
C GLY A 286 8.58 5.41 5.95
N ILE A 287 7.91 4.25 5.90
CA ILE A 287 7.53 3.57 4.65
C ILE A 287 6.60 4.47 3.82
N ALA A 288 5.55 5.04 4.42
CA ALA A 288 4.61 5.91 3.74
C ALA A 288 5.30 7.16 3.18
N SER A 289 6.19 7.79 3.95
CA SER A 289 6.99 8.94 3.53
C SER A 289 7.94 8.58 2.38
N SER A 290 8.63 7.44 2.47
CA SER A 290 9.55 6.98 1.41
C SER A 290 8.84 6.65 0.10
N ALA A 291 7.56 6.30 0.16
CA ALA A 291 6.73 6.01 -1.00
C ALA A 291 6.03 7.26 -1.58
N GLN A 292 6.22 8.44 -0.99
CA GLN A 292 5.70 9.69 -1.56
C GLN A 292 6.29 9.92 -2.96
N GLY A 293 5.42 10.23 -3.92
CA GLY A 293 5.84 10.42 -5.32
C GLY A 293 5.98 9.12 -6.12
N SER A 294 5.96 7.95 -5.49
CA SER A 294 6.01 6.66 -6.20
C SER A 294 4.78 6.47 -7.09
N SER A 295 4.99 5.84 -8.25
CA SER A 295 3.90 5.27 -9.04
C SER A 295 3.43 3.96 -8.41
N VAL A 296 2.13 3.64 -8.56
CA VAL A 296 1.57 2.38 -8.06
C VAL A 296 1.13 1.52 -9.23
N SER A 297 1.59 0.26 -9.24
CA SER A 297 1.24 -0.74 -10.24
C SER A 297 0.50 -1.90 -9.59
N PHE A 298 -0.68 -2.25 -10.12
CA PHE A 298 -1.45 -3.38 -9.66
C PHE A 298 -1.24 -4.58 -10.56
N ARG A 299 -1.00 -5.73 -9.96
CA ARG A 299 -0.82 -7.03 -10.62
C ARG A 299 -1.69 -8.07 -9.93
N THR A 300 -2.07 -9.08 -10.65
CA THR A 300 -2.65 -10.31 -10.09
C THR A 300 -1.71 -11.44 -10.48
N ILE A 301 -1.47 -12.40 -9.58
CA ILE A 301 -0.67 -13.59 -9.92
C ILE A 301 -1.26 -14.24 -11.17
N PRO A 302 -0.46 -14.54 -12.20
CA PRO A 302 -0.92 -15.29 -13.37
C PRO A 302 -1.57 -16.62 -12.97
N TRP A 303 -2.77 -16.86 -13.46
CA TRP A 303 -3.58 -17.98 -13.04
C TRP A 303 -4.28 -18.66 -14.21
N ARG A 304 -4.77 -19.87 -14.00
CA ARG A 304 -5.68 -20.61 -14.89
C ARG A 304 -6.67 -21.42 -14.05
N PRO A 305 -7.82 -21.85 -14.60
CA PRO A 305 -8.71 -22.77 -13.90
C PRO A 305 -7.95 -24.02 -13.45
N HIS A 306 -8.28 -24.52 -12.27
CA HIS A 306 -7.71 -25.76 -11.76
C HIS A 306 -8.29 -26.95 -12.56
N PRO A 307 -7.45 -27.88 -13.09
CA PRO A 307 -7.93 -28.91 -14.00
C PRO A 307 -8.84 -29.94 -13.33
N GLN A 308 -8.68 -30.18 -12.04
CA GLN A 308 -9.36 -31.26 -11.30
C GLN A 308 -10.36 -30.71 -10.25
N VAL A 309 -10.27 -29.45 -9.85
CA VAL A 309 -11.11 -28.90 -8.78
C VAL A 309 -12.00 -27.79 -9.35
N PRO A 310 -13.31 -28.06 -9.54
CA PRO A 310 -14.23 -27.08 -10.10
C PRO A 310 -14.26 -25.77 -9.30
N ASN A 311 -14.41 -24.65 -9.99
CA ASN A 311 -14.46 -23.30 -9.38
C ASN A 311 -13.24 -22.92 -8.54
N ARG A 312 -12.09 -23.55 -8.83
CA ARG A 312 -10.79 -23.20 -8.22
C ARG A 312 -9.78 -22.86 -9.29
N ILE A 313 -8.68 -22.26 -8.88
CA ILE A 313 -7.62 -21.82 -9.77
C ILE A 313 -6.28 -22.37 -9.30
N GLN A 314 -5.33 -22.43 -10.21
CA GLN A 314 -3.91 -22.66 -9.95
C GLN A 314 -3.07 -21.57 -10.60
N TRP A 315 -1.90 -21.31 -10.06
CA TRP A 315 -0.97 -20.36 -10.65
C TRP A 315 -0.41 -20.88 -11.96
N ARG A 316 -0.31 -19.99 -12.93
CA ARG A 316 0.21 -20.34 -14.24
C ARG A 316 1.72 -20.19 -14.27
N GLN A 317 2.40 -21.31 -14.40
CA GLN A 317 3.84 -21.36 -14.54
C GLN A 317 4.23 -21.37 -16.03
N PRO A 318 5.39 -20.75 -16.40
CA PRO A 318 6.39 -20.10 -15.54
C PRO A 318 6.10 -18.60 -15.28
N GLU A 319 4.95 -18.06 -15.69
CA GLU A 319 4.65 -16.62 -15.61
C GLU A 319 4.52 -16.13 -14.17
N ALA A 320 4.03 -16.98 -13.25
CA ALA A 320 3.97 -16.66 -11.83
C ALA A 320 5.39 -16.51 -11.25
N ASP A 321 6.31 -17.43 -11.57
CA ASP A 321 7.70 -17.37 -11.09
C ASP A 321 8.45 -16.15 -11.65
N LYS A 322 8.18 -15.77 -12.91
CA LYS A 322 8.72 -14.53 -13.48
C LYS A 322 8.24 -13.30 -12.70
N LEU A 323 6.96 -13.26 -12.32
CA LEU A 323 6.43 -12.18 -11.50
C LEU A 323 7.15 -12.14 -10.14
N PHE A 324 7.27 -13.28 -9.45
CA PHE A 324 7.93 -13.35 -8.15
C PHE A 324 9.41 -12.98 -8.22
N GLY A 325 10.11 -13.35 -9.29
CA GLY A 325 11.48 -12.94 -9.54
C GLY A 325 11.69 -11.41 -9.58
N THR A 326 10.63 -10.66 -9.92
CA THR A 326 10.70 -9.17 -9.91
C THR A 326 10.49 -8.55 -8.52
N LEU A 327 10.17 -9.36 -7.51
CA LEU A 327 9.85 -8.92 -6.15
C LEU A 327 10.90 -9.38 -5.09
N ARG A 328 11.96 -10.05 -5.54
CA ARG A 328 13.07 -10.56 -4.70
C ARG A 328 14.16 -9.53 -4.48
#